data_c36c4c3724a5cb2c8b72604afcbc7b64
#
_entry.id   c36c4c3724a5cb2c8b72604afcbc7b64
#
_cell.length_a   1.000
_cell.length_b   1.000
_cell.length_c   1.000
_cell.angle_alpha   90.00
_cell.angle_beta   90.00
_cell.angle_gamma   90.00
#
_symmetry.space_group_name_H-M   'P 1'
#
loop_
_entity.id
_entity.type
_entity.pdbx_description
1 polymer ?
#
loop_
_entity_poly.entity_id
_entity_poly.type
_entity_poly.pdbx_seq_one_letter_code
_entity_poly.pdbx_strand_id
1 'polypeptide(L)'
;MYYQLDTGDDCDNNCYNNRLSLLYFSILLMLMGQLDSVSNVIADRLVYYRERGARAYGPMAYFLSVFLLQLPILVFNVLFYTIGMYPLTGLRAGSSYYGYFFFFMLMSSYCGMFMAYSVASIAKSTQVALSYFPAVLVFVMFYAGYAVYIPEMDDWQGKWLPYLSFFRFAFQGMVLNEFQDNDDLPKSHDYINKLGFDFISVSGCCGIMILFTCIFASFFYLAIRYIDFEER
;
A
#
# COMPACT_ATOMS: atom_id res chain seq x y z
N MET A 1 -13.64 -18.29 -2.03
CA MET A 1 -13.24 -18.49 -3.39
C MET A 1 -11.74 -18.77 -3.52
N TYR A 2 -10.91 -18.26 -2.63
CA TYR A 2 -9.47 -18.57 -2.51
C TYR A 2 -9.18 -19.55 -1.37
N TYR A 3 -10.04 -20.53 -1.14
CA TYR A 3 -9.86 -21.52 -0.07
C TYR A 3 -8.90 -22.60 -0.55
N GLN A 4 -7.79 -22.80 0.17
CA GLN A 4 -6.73 -23.76 -0.11
C GLN A 4 -6.33 -23.80 -1.59
N LEU A 5 -5.48 -22.83 -1.99
CA LEU A 5 -4.92 -22.81 -3.34
C LEU A 5 -4.06 -24.06 -3.57
N ASP A 6 -4.23 -24.69 -4.75
CA ASP A 6 -3.51 -25.88 -5.15
C ASP A 6 -1.99 -25.68 -5.10
N THR A 7 -1.26 -26.75 -4.77
CA THR A 7 0.21 -26.77 -4.66
C THR A 7 0.78 -28.00 -5.39
N GLY A 8 2.06 -27.94 -5.76
CA GLY A 8 2.75 -29.04 -6.43
C GLY A 8 2.43 -29.20 -7.91
N ASP A 9 2.51 -30.43 -8.41
CA ASP A 9 2.32 -30.76 -9.83
C ASP A 9 0.91 -30.49 -10.35
N ASP A 10 -0.08 -30.35 -9.47
CA ASP A 10 -1.47 -30.02 -9.83
C ASP A 10 -1.70 -28.51 -10.02
N CYS A 11 -0.66 -27.67 -9.80
CA CYS A 11 -0.76 -26.23 -9.93
C CYS A 11 -0.69 -25.79 -11.40
N ASP A 12 -1.84 -25.63 -12.02
CA ASP A 12 -2.00 -25.09 -13.36
C ASP A 12 -1.79 -23.57 -13.42
N ASN A 13 -1.73 -23.01 -14.64
CA ASN A 13 -1.63 -21.57 -14.86
C ASN A 13 -2.72 -20.77 -14.11
N ASN A 14 -3.89 -21.34 -13.89
CA ASN A 14 -4.97 -20.75 -13.10
C ASN A 14 -4.61 -20.62 -11.61
N CYS A 15 -3.89 -21.58 -11.05
CA CYS A 15 -3.40 -21.55 -9.68
C CYS A 15 -2.45 -20.36 -9.46
N TYR A 16 -1.47 -20.15 -10.36
CA TYR A 16 -0.57 -19.00 -10.30
C TYR A 16 -1.32 -17.66 -10.39
N ASN A 17 -2.24 -17.55 -11.35
CA ASN A 17 -3.04 -16.34 -11.51
C ASN A 17 -3.93 -16.08 -10.29
N ASN A 18 -4.48 -17.11 -9.67
CA ASN A 18 -5.27 -16.96 -8.44
C ASN A 18 -4.43 -16.46 -7.27
N ARG A 19 -3.19 -16.96 -7.10
CA ARG A 19 -2.25 -16.46 -6.08
C ARG A 19 -1.88 -15.01 -6.33
N LEU A 20 -1.53 -14.65 -7.56
CA LEU A 20 -1.22 -13.26 -7.95
C LEU A 20 -2.42 -12.34 -7.69
N SER A 21 -3.62 -12.75 -8.10
CA SER A 21 -4.86 -12.00 -7.88
C SER A 21 -5.10 -11.78 -6.38
N LEU A 22 -4.93 -12.82 -5.56
CA LEU A 22 -5.11 -12.76 -4.12
C LEU A 22 -4.17 -11.73 -3.49
N LEU A 23 -2.87 -11.78 -3.82
CA LEU A 23 -1.88 -10.84 -3.28
C LEU A 23 -2.20 -9.41 -3.71
N TYR A 24 -2.57 -9.20 -4.98
CA TYR A 24 -2.93 -7.90 -5.51
C TYR A 24 -4.18 -7.31 -4.84
N PHE A 25 -5.26 -8.09 -4.75
CA PHE A 25 -6.50 -7.65 -4.13
C PHE A 25 -6.39 -7.49 -2.61
N SER A 26 -5.50 -8.21 -1.96
CA SER A 26 -5.20 -8.01 -0.52
C SER A 26 -4.65 -6.61 -0.25
N ILE A 27 -3.68 -6.16 -1.05
CA ILE A 27 -3.13 -4.81 -0.94
C ILE A 27 -4.22 -3.77 -1.26
N LEU A 28 -4.97 -3.99 -2.33
CA LEU A 28 -6.04 -3.09 -2.75
C LEU A 28 -7.09 -2.90 -1.65
N LEU A 29 -7.50 -3.98 -0.99
CA LEU A 29 -8.48 -3.94 0.10
C LEU A 29 -7.98 -3.10 1.27
N MET A 30 -6.70 -3.23 1.65
CA MET A 30 -6.09 -2.42 2.70
C MET A 30 -6.05 -0.92 2.31
N LEU A 31 -5.77 -0.62 1.06
CA LEU A 31 -5.73 0.75 0.56
C LEU A 31 -7.12 1.37 0.48
N MET A 32 -8.13 0.62 0.05
CA MET A 32 -9.53 1.07 0.04
C MET A 32 -10.04 1.39 1.45
N GLY A 33 -9.60 0.64 2.46
CA GLY A 33 -9.90 0.91 3.86
C GLY A 33 -9.40 2.27 4.36
N GLN A 34 -8.49 2.95 3.64
CA GLN A 34 -8.01 4.29 4.01
C GLN A 34 -8.94 5.45 3.58
N LEU A 35 -10.06 5.16 2.89
CA LEU A 35 -11.05 6.18 2.53
C LEU A 35 -11.62 6.90 3.76
N ASP A 36 -11.86 6.20 4.84
CA ASP A 36 -12.35 6.78 6.09
C ASP A 36 -11.35 7.77 6.68
N SER A 37 -10.07 7.51 6.51
CA SER A 37 -8.98 8.39 6.97
C SER A 37 -9.03 9.77 6.31
N VAL A 38 -9.47 9.86 5.05
CA VAL A 38 -9.67 11.14 4.34
C VAL A 38 -10.68 12.02 5.04
N SER A 39 -11.83 11.44 5.41
CA SER A 39 -12.92 12.18 6.06
C SER A 39 -12.53 12.65 7.46
N ASN A 40 -11.83 11.81 8.21
CA ASN A 40 -11.38 12.11 9.58
C ASN A 40 -10.42 13.31 9.63
N VAL A 41 -9.41 13.33 8.74
CA VAL A 41 -8.44 14.44 8.68
C VAL A 41 -9.12 15.78 8.36
N ILE A 42 -10.11 15.77 7.46
CA ILE A 42 -10.80 17.02 7.11
C ILE A 42 -11.67 17.52 8.28
N ALA A 43 -12.30 16.60 9.02
CA ALA A 43 -13.07 16.97 10.22
C ALA A 43 -12.14 17.55 11.30
N ASP A 44 -11.00 16.92 11.55
CA ASP A 44 -10.03 17.35 12.56
C ASP A 44 -9.32 18.65 12.16
N ARG A 45 -9.22 18.95 10.86
CA ARG A 45 -8.56 20.15 10.33
C ARG A 45 -9.14 21.45 10.89
N LEU A 46 -10.46 21.53 11.06
CA LEU A 46 -11.11 22.72 11.62
C LEU A 46 -10.75 22.95 13.09
N VAL A 47 -10.60 21.88 13.86
CA VAL A 47 -10.16 21.95 15.25
C VAL A 47 -8.69 22.36 15.30
N TYR A 48 -7.86 21.72 14.49
CA TYR A 48 -6.43 22.01 14.39
C TYR A 48 -6.14 23.48 14.08
N TYR A 49 -6.85 24.10 13.13
CA TYR A 49 -6.63 25.51 12.80
C TYR A 49 -6.97 26.43 13.95
N ARG A 50 -8.08 26.18 14.68
CA ARG A 50 -8.44 26.96 15.86
C ARG A 50 -7.40 26.86 16.97
N GLU A 51 -6.93 25.66 17.25
CA GLU A 51 -5.94 25.40 18.29
C GLU A 51 -4.56 25.96 17.93
N ARG A 52 -4.18 25.86 16.66
CA ARG A 52 -2.96 26.49 16.13
C ARG A 52 -3.04 28.02 16.22
N GLY A 53 -4.18 28.62 15.90
CA GLY A 53 -4.42 30.07 16.05
C GLY A 53 -4.32 30.53 17.51
N ALA A 54 -4.79 29.72 18.46
CA ALA A 54 -4.64 29.92 19.88
C ALA A 54 -3.23 29.63 20.43
N ARG A 55 -2.28 29.20 19.55
CA ARG A 55 -0.91 28.79 19.90
C ARG A 55 -0.85 27.65 20.94
N ALA A 56 -1.85 26.76 20.95
CA ALA A 56 -1.88 25.61 21.85
C ALA A 56 -0.77 24.59 21.54
N TYR A 57 -0.55 24.29 20.26
CA TYR A 57 0.53 23.41 19.79
C TYR A 57 0.94 23.70 18.34
N GLY A 58 2.11 23.17 17.96
CA GLY A 58 2.65 23.34 16.60
C GLY A 58 2.28 22.19 15.65
N PRO A 59 2.55 22.36 14.33
CA PRO A 59 2.26 21.35 13.29
C PRO A 59 2.91 19.99 13.56
N MET A 60 4.11 19.97 14.17
CA MET A 60 4.83 18.74 14.49
C MET A 60 4.12 17.92 15.57
N ALA A 61 3.55 18.58 16.59
CA ALA A 61 2.81 17.90 17.64
C ALA A 61 1.53 17.25 17.09
N TYR A 62 0.80 17.96 16.22
CA TYR A 62 -0.37 17.41 15.54
C TYR A 62 -0.01 16.20 14.66
N PHE A 63 1.01 16.34 13.81
CA PHE A 63 1.50 15.23 12.97
C PHE A 63 1.85 13.99 13.79
N LEU A 64 2.60 14.17 14.88
CA LEU A 64 3.03 13.08 15.74
C LEU A 64 1.84 12.43 16.48
N SER A 65 0.87 13.22 16.93
CA SER A 65 -0.33 12.69 17.60
C SER A 65 -1.15 11.82 16.64
N VAL A 66 -1.38 12.27 15.41
CA VAL A 66 -2.10 11.51 14.38
C VAL A 66 -1.35 10.22 14.04
N PHE A 67 -0.03 10.28 13.87
CA PHE A 67 0.80 9.11 13.59
C PHE A 67 0.72 8.08 14.72
N LEU A 68 0.91 8.50 15.97
CA LEU A 68 0.90 7.60 17.13
C LEU A 68 -0.48 6.99 17.40
N LEU A 69 -1.56 7.74 17.19
CA LEU A 69 -2.91 7.21 17.35
C LEU A 69 -3.29 6.19 16.28
N GLN A 70 -2.86 6.40 15.04
CA GLN A 70 -3.17 5.49 13.93
C GLN A 70 -2.32 4.22 13.94
N LEU A 71 -1.13 4.25 14.54
CA LEU A 71 -0.24 3.11 14.59
C LEU A 71 -0.92 1.84 15.15
N PRO A 72 -1.48 1.84 16.37
CA PRO A 72 -2.11 0.65 16.92
C PRO A 72 -3.35 0.22 16.12
N ILE A 73 -4.10 1.15 15.56
CA ILE A 73 -5.32 0.88 14.79
C ILE A 73 -4.95 0.11 13.49
N LEU A 74 -3.95 0.59 12.75
CA LEU A 74 -3.50 -0.06 11.53
C LEU A 74 -2.87 -1.42 11.81
N VAL A 75 -2.04 -1.52 12.83
CA VAL A 75 -1.46 -2.82 13.24
C VAL A 75 -2.55 -3.82 13.57
N PHE A 76 -3.57 -3.43 14.33
CA PHE A 76 -4.69 -4.31 14.69
C PHE A 76 -5.48 -4.75 13.43
N ASN A 77 -5.82 -3.82 12.55
CA ASN A 77 -6.56 -4.10 11.31
C ASN A 77 -5.79 -5.08 10.41
N VAL A 78 -4.49 -4.83 10.21
CA VAL A 78 -3.64 -5.70 9.39
C VAL A 78 -3.46 -7.07 10.04
N LEU A 79 -3.26 -7.14 11.37
CA LEU A 79 -3.17 -8.40 12.10
C LEU A 79 -4.45 -9.23 11.95
N PHE A 80 -5.60 -8.60 12.17
CA PHE A 80 -6.89 -9.28 12.05
C PHE A 80 -7.11 -9.85 10.64
N TYR A 81 -6.78 -9.06 9.63
CA TYR A 81 -6.87 -9.50 8.24
C TYR A 81 -5.90 -10.64 7.92
N THR A 82 -4.63 -10.50 8.29
CA THR A 82 -3.58 -11.47 7.91
C THR A 82 -3.74 -12.80 8.65
N ILE A 83 -4.15 -12.79 9.93
CA ILE A 83 -4.44 -14.00 10.70
C ILE A 83 -5.61 -14.79 10.07
N GLY A 84 -6.63 -14.08 9.55
CA GLY A 84 -7.74 -14.74 8.86
C GLY A 84 -7.37 -15.24 7.47
N MET A 85 -6.75 -14.38 6.65
CA MET A 85 -6.48 -14.67 5.24
C MET A 85 -5.37 -15.69 5.01
N TYR A 86 -4.25 -15.58 5.72
CA TYR A 86 -3.06 -16.38 5.47
C TYR A 86 -3.30 -17.89 5.59
N PRO A 87 -3.92 -18.40 6.67
CA PRO A 87 -4.19 -19.84 6.79
C PRO A 87 -5.31 -20.33 5.86
N LEU A 88 -6.28 -19.46 5.52
CA LEU A 88 -7.39 -19.84 4.66
C LEU A 88 -6.99 -20.00 3.19
N THR A 89 -5.95 -19.30 2.76
CA THR A 89 -5.53 -19.27 1.36
C THR A 89 -4.45 -20.29 1.03
N GLY A 90 -3.82 -20.91 2.04
CA GLY A 90 -2.75 -21.87 1.81
C GLY A 90 -1.50 -21.27 1.18
N LEU A 91 -1.15 -20.02 1.54
CA LEU A 91 0.11 -19.39 1.17
C LEU A 91 1.29 -20.13 1.83
N ARG A 92 2.51 -19.88 1.33
CA ARG A 92 3.73 -20.56 1.76
C ARG A 92 3.89 -20.58 3.27
N ALA A 93 3.96 -21.78 3.85
CA ALA A 93 4.07 -21.95 5.30
C ALA A 93 5.45 -21.55 5.83
N GLY A 94 5.48 -20.77 6.90
CA GLY A 94 6.71 -20.38 7.58
C GLY A 94 6.60 -19.01 8.27
N SER A 95 7.17 -18.89 9.45
CA SER A 95 7.11 -17.65 10.25
C SER A 95 7.76 -16.46 9.55
N SER A 96 8.86 -16.68 8.81
CA SER A 96 9.53 -15.64 8.04
C SER A 96 8.67 -15.13 6.88
N TYR A 97 8.02 -16.04 6.14
CA TYR A 97 7.17 -15.69 5.00
C TYR A 97 5.91 -14.94 5.46
N TYR A 98 5.31 -15.37 6.56
CA TYR A 98 4.22 -14.63 7.20
C TYR A 98 4.66 -13.24 7.68
N GLY A 99 5.87 -13.14 8.26
CA GLY A 99 6.43 -11.87 8.69
C GLY A 99 6.61 -10.85 7.56
N TYR A 100 7.12 -11.28 6.40
CA TYR A 100 7.22 -10.41 5.21
C TYR A 100 5.84 -10.05 4.65
N PHE A 101 4.92 -10.98 4.57
CA PHE A 101 3.54 -10.72 4.15
C PHE A 101 2.89 -9.65 5.04
N PHE A 102 2.95 -9.83 6.36
CA PHE A 102 2.46 -8.87 7.34
C PHE A 102 3.12 -7.50 7.19
N PHE A 103 4.44 -7.47 7.02
CA PHE A 103 5.19 -6.23 6.83
C PHE A 103 4.73 -5.47 5.59
N PHE A 104 4.60 -6.12 4.44
CA PHE A 104 4.15 -5.47 3.20
C PHE A 104 2.72 -4.96 3.33
N MET A 105 1.83 -5.71 3.96
CA MET A 105 0.46 -5.28 4.23
C MET A 105 0.42 -4.05 5.15
N LEU A 106 1.23 -4.04 6.20
CA LEU A 106 1.33 -2.93 7.14
C LEU A 106 1.90 -1.67 6.45
N MET A 107 3.00 -1.80 5.72
CA MET A 107 3.61 -0.68 5.01
C MET A 107 2.69 -0.14 3.90
N SER A 108 1.97 -0.99 3.19
CA SER A 108 0.96 -0.56 2.22
C SER A 108 -0.15 0.25 2.87
N SER A 109 -0.63 -0.18 4.04
CA SER A 109 -1.64 0.55 4.81
C SER A 109 -1.12 1.91 5.27
N TYR A 110 0.13 2.01 5.72
CA TYR A 110 0.76 3.29 6.08
C TYR A 110 0.95 4.21 4.89
N CYS A 111 1.45 3.69 3.76
CA CYS A 111 1.56 4.47 2.52
C CYS A 111 0.19 5.00 2.08
N GLY A 112 -0.83 4.14 2.10
CA GLY A 112 -2.21 4.52 1.76
C GLY A 112 -2.77 5.59 2.69
N MET A 113 -2.57 5.45 4.00
CA MET A 113 -3.00 6.42 5.01
C MET A 113 -2.34 7.79 4.78
N PHE A 114 -1.01 7.86 4.67
CA PHE A 114 -0.32 9.14 4.46
C PHE A 114 -0.62 9.75 3.09
N MET A 115 -0.85 8.94 2.07
CA MET A 115 -1.35 9.40 0.77
C MET A 115 -2.75 10.01 0.92
N ALA A 116 -3.66 9.33 1.64
CA ALA A 116 -5.00 9.83 1.92
C ALA A 116 -4.96 11.16 2.68
N TYR A 117 -4.11 11.26 3.69
CA TYR A 117 -3.91 12.48 4.48
C TYR A 117 -3.31 13.62 3.65
N SER A 118 -2.38 13.33 2.76
CA SER A 118 -1.82 14.32 1.84
C SER A 118 -2.89 14.88 0.90
N VAL A 119 -3.71 14.00 0.30
CA VAL A 119 -4.83 14.41 -0.56
C VAL A 119 -5.87 15.22 0.22
N ALA A 120 -6.23 14.77 1.43
CA ALA A 120 -7.17 15.46 2.32
C ALA A 120 -6.68 16.86 2.72
N SER A 121 -5.36 17.00 2.95
CA SER A 121 -4.77 18.28 3.34
C SER A 121 -4.75 19.31 2.22
N ILE A 122 -4.76 18.88 0.96
CA ILE A 122 -4.78 19.76 -0.22
C ILE A 122 -6.20 20.09 -0.67
N ALA A 123 -7.16 19.23 -0.37
CA ALA A 123 -8.54 19.38 -0.83
C ALA A 123 -9.31 20.44 -0.02
N LYS A 124 -10.12 21.24 -0.72
CA LYS A 124 -10.97 22.27 -0.09
C LYS A 124 -12.17 21.70 0.67
N SER A 125 -12.71 20.56 0.22
CA SER A 125 -13.86 19.90 0.84
C SER A 125 -13.71 18.40 0.89
N THR A 126 -14.46 17.75 1.79
CA THR A 126 -14.47 16.29 1.94
C THR A 126 -14.88 15.57 0.65
N GLN A 127 -15.87 16.11 -0.07
CA GLN A 127 -16.33 15.52 -1.33
C GLN A 127 -15.24 15.51 -2.39
N VAL A 128 -14.49 16.60 -2.51
CA VAL A 128 -13.37 16.71 -3.45
C VAL A 128 -12.25 15.74 -3.07
N ALA A 129 -11.90 15.63 -1.80
CA ALA A 129 -10.88 14.72 -1.33
C ALA A 129 -11.25 13.24 -1.57
N LEU A 130 -12.50 12.88 -1.29
CA LEU A 130 -13.03 11.53 -1.53
C LEU A 130 -13.08 11.15 -3.02
N SER A 131 -13.13 12.13 -3.92
CA SER A 131 -13.04 11.90 -5.36
C SER A 131 -11.59 11.78 -5.84
N TYR A 132 -10.67 12.57 -5.29
CA TYR A 132 -9.27 12.56 -5.70
C TYR A 132 -8.49 11.34 -5.19
N PHE A 133 -8.76 10.90 -3.96
CA PHE A 133 -8.05 9.76 -3.39
C PHE A 133 -8.19 8.48 -4.24
N PRO A 134 -9.41 8.03 -4.62
CA PRO A 134 -9.56 6.88 -5.50
C PRO A 134 -8.92 7.06 -6.87
N ALA A 135 -8.95 8.28 -7.44
CA ALA A 135 -8.32 8.56 -8.73
C ALA A 135 -6.80 8.36 -8.67
N VAL A 136 -6.14 8.88 -7.63
CA VAL A 136 -4.70 8.65 -7.40
C VAL A 136 -4.43 7.18 -7.15
N LEU A 137 -5.29 6.50 -6.41
CA LEU A 137 -5.14 5.08 -6.09
C LEU A 137 -5.25 4.21 -7.35
N VAL A 138 -6.21 4.48 -8.24
CA VAL A 138 -6.33 3.78 -9.53
C VAL A 138 -5.07 3.96 -10.37
N PHE A 139 -4.51 5.18 -10.42
CA PHE A 139 -3.25 5.43 -11.10
C PHE A 139 -2.10 4.58 -10.56
N VAL A 140 -1.90 4.58 -9.25
CA VAL A 140 -0.85 3.80 -8.57
C VAL A 140 -1.05 2.30 -8.79
N MET A 141 -2.29 1.83 -8.75
CA MET A 141 -2.69 0.45 -8.94
C MET A 141 -2.45 -0.05 -10.38
N PHE A 142 -2.73 0.80 -11.37
CA PHE A 142 -2.59 0.45 -12.78
C PHE A 142 -1.13 0.11 -13.14
N TYR A 143 -0.17 0.86 -12.58
CA TYR A 143 1.27 0.66 -12.79
C TYR A 143 1.92 -0.32 -11.81
N ALA A 144 1.13 -1.17 -11.15
CA ALA A 144 1.63 -2.19 -10.21
C ALA A 144 2.28 -3.41 -10.88
N GLY A 145 2.07 -3.60 -12.19
CA GLY A 145 2.61 -4.72 -12.94
C GLY A 145 1.70 -5.95 -13.01
N TYR A 146 0.51 -5.91 -12.41
CA TYR A 146 -0.50 -6.97 -12.51
C TYR A 146 -1.50 -6.71 -13.64
N ALA A 147 -2.06 -5.50 -13.71
CA ALA A 147 -3.04 -5.13 -14.73
C ALA A 147 -2.41 -4.96 -16.12
N VAL A 148 -1.19 -4.42 -16.15
CA VAL A 148 -0.36 -4.30 -17.36
C VAL A 148 1.01 -4.85 -17.05
N TYR A 149 1.50 -5.78 -17.86
CA TYR A 149 2.85 -6.33 -17.71
C TYR A 149 3.88 -5.27 -18.05
N ILE A 150 4.80 -5.02 -17.11
CA ILE A 150 5.80 -3.95 -17.25
C ILE A 150 6.70 -4.13 -18.47
N PRO A 151 7.17 -5.35 -18.81
CA PRO A 151 7.99 -5.59 -20.01
C PRO A 151 7.27 -5.31 -21.34
N GLU A 152 5.94 -5.31 -21.34
CA GLU A 152 5.11 -5.06 -22.55
C GLU A 152 4.72 -3.59 -22.69
N MET A 153 5.09 -2.73 -21.74
CA MET A 153 4.82 -1.29 -21.83
C MET A 153 5.73 -0.60 -22.83
N ASP A 154 5.19 0.44 -23.49
CA ASP A 154 5.98 1.32 -24.34
C ASP A 154 7.19 1.89 -23.60
N ASP A 155 8.32 2.02 -24.31
CA ASP A 155 9.61 2.48 -23.80
C ASP A 155 9.53 3.78 -22.97
N TRP A 156 8.59 4.67 -23.30
CA TRP A 156 8.42 5.93 -22.59
C TRP A 156 7.73 5.74 -21.24
N GLN A 157 6.67 4.94 -21.18
CA GLN A 157 5.87 4.72 -19.96
C GLN A 157 6.51 3.71 -19.02
N GLY A 158 7.02 2.62 -19.57
CA GLY A 158 7.62 1.51 -18.80
C GLY A 158 8.89 1.90 -18.04
N LYS A 159 9.59 2.96 -18.47
CA LYS A 159 10.88 3.35 -17.88
C LYS A 159 10.78 4.04 -16.52
N TRP A 160 9.71 4.77 -16.23
CA TRP A 160 9.65 5.58 -15.00
C TRP A 160 8.32 5.48 -14.24
N LEU A 161 7.17 5.35 -14.91
CA LEU A 161 5.86 5.32 -14.26
C LEU A 161 5.70 4.18 -13.23
N PRO A 162 6.12 2.94 -13.52
CA PRO A 162 6.02 1.85 -12.54
C PRO A 162 6.86 2.11 -11.28
N TYR A 163 7.97 2.85 -11.39
CA TYR A 163 8.81 3.19 -10.24
C TYR A 163 8.21 4.26 -9.32
N LEU A 164 7.22 5.00 -9.80
CA LEU A 164 6.48 5.97 -9.02
C LEU A 164 5.38 5.31 -8.17
N SER A 165 5.01 4.08 -8.49
CA SER A 165 3.97 3.33 -7.79
C SER A 165 4.53 2.55 -6.60
N PHE A 166 4.19 2.97 -5.38
CA PHE A 166 4.51 2.17 -4.19
C PHE A 166 3.79 0.82 -4.17
N PHE A 167 2.60 0.75 -4.80
CA PHE A 167 1.83 -0.49 -4.93
C PHE A 167 2.63 -1.58 -5.66
N ARG A 168 3.40 -1.20 -6.69
CA ARG A 168 4.29 -2.12 -7.39
C ARG A 168 5.26 -2.80 -6.45
N PHE A 169 5.95 -2.03 -5.60
CA PHE A 169 6.96 -2.58 -4.70
C PHE A 169 6.36 -3.44 -3.60
N ALA A 170 5.17 -3.09 -3.11
CA ALA A 170 4.41 -3.92 -2.20
C ALA A 170 4.01 -5.25 -2.85
N PHE A 171 3.46 -5.19 -4.05
CA PHE A 171 3.05 -6.36 -4.83
C PHE A 171 4.26 -7.23 -5.21
N GLN A 172 5.32 -6.64 -5.76
CA GLN A 172 6.56 -7.32 -6.09
C GLN A 172 7.15 -8.04 -4.86
N GLY A 173 7.24 -7.36 -3.72
CA GLY A 173 7.76 -7.95 -2.49
C GLY A 173 6.95 -9.16 -2.01
N MET A 174 5.61 -9.09 -2.09
CA MET A 174 4.72 -10.20 -1.75
C MET A 174 4.83 -11.35 -2.75
N VAL A 175 4.90 -11.06 -4.05
CA VAL A 175 5.08 -12.07 -5.10
C VAL A 175 6.42 -12.78 -4.93
N LEU A 176 7.50 -12.06 -4.74
CA LEU A 176 8.82 -12.66 -4.50
C LEU A 176 8.82 -13.51 -3.23
N ASN A 177 8.17 -13.06 -2.15
CA ASN A 177 8.07 -13.81 -0.90
C ASN A 177 7.32 -15.15 -1.07
N GLU A 178 6.33 -15.22 -1.95
CA GLU A 178 5.53 -16.42 -2.20
C GLU A 178 6.17 -17.33 -3.26
N PHE A 179 6.72 -16.75 -4.35
CA PHE A 179 7.16 -17.48 -5.52
C PHE A 179 8.67 -17.81 -5.54
N GLN A 180 9.52 -16.96 -4.94
CA GLN A 180 10.95 -17.14 -5.01
C GLN A 180 11.39 -18.37 -4.20
N ASP A 181 12.16 -19.28 -4.84
CA ASP A 181 12.68 -20.51 -4.24
C ASP A 181 11.59 -21.36 -3.55
N ASN A 182 10.43 -21.44 -4.16
CA ASN A 182 9.32 -22.25 -3.68
C ASN A 182 9.24 -23.56 -4.46
N ASP A 183 9.64 -24.66 -3.80
CA ASP A 183 9.66 -26.02 -4.39
C ASP A 183 8.25 -26.50 -4.77
N ASP A 184 7.22 -25.97 -4.12
CA ASP A 184 5.81 -26.30 -4.41
C ASP A 184 5.28 -25.64 -5.70
N LEU A 185 6.06 -24.73 -6.33
CA LEU A 185 5.67 -23.96 -7.50
C LEU A 185 6.72 -24.01 -8.62
N PRO A 186 6.79 -25.08 -9.44
CA PRO A 186 7.88 -25.30 -10.39
C PRO A 186 8.00 -24.23 -11.49
N LYS A 187 6.92 -23.50 -11.84
CA LYS A 187 6.93 -22.43 -12.86
C LYS A 187 7.04 -21.02 -12.25
N SER A 188 7.38 -20.89 -10.99
CA SER A 188 7.43 -19.61 -10.29
C SER A 188 8.38 -18.60 -10.94
N HIS A 189 9.54 -19.03 -11.39
CA HIS A 189 10.54 -18.21 -12.10
C HIS A 189 10.00 -17.57 -13.38
N ASP A 190 9.23 -18.34 -14.17
CA ASP A 190 8.65 -17.85 -15.41
C ASP A 190 7.66 -16.71 -15.15
N TYR A 191 6.88 -16.81 -14.07
CA TYR A 191 5.93 -15.76 -13.68
C TYR A 191 6.63 -14.51 -13.13
N ILE A 192 7.70 -14.67 -12.34
CA ILE A 192 8.52 -13.54 -11.87
C ILE A 192 9.11 -12.77 -13.05
N ASN A 193 9.69 -13.49 -14.03
CA ASN A 193 10.25 -12.91 -15.25
C ASN A 193 9.18 -12.22 -16.09
N LYS A 194 8.02 -12.84 -16.26
CA LYS A 194 6.89 -12.27 -17.00
C LYS A 194 6.38 -10.96 -16.42
N LEU A 195 6.39 -10.83 -15.09
CA LEU A 195 6.00 -9.60 -14.40
C LEU A 195 7.11 -8.54 -14.39
N GLY A 196 8.36 -8.91 -14.72
CA GLY A 196 9.51 -8.01 -14.66
C GLY A 196 9.95 -7.69 -13.24
N PHE A 197 9.91 -8.69 -12.34
CA PHE A 197 10.21 -8.53 -10.91
C PHE A 197 11.60 -9.04 -10.52
N ASP A 198 12.47 -9.36 -11.48
CA ASP A 198 13.82 -9.90 -11.22
C ASP A 198 14.81 -8.87 -10.63
N PHE A 199 14.49 -7.59 -10.71
CA PHE A 199 15.47 -6.52 -10.51
C PHE A 199 15.73 -6.19 -9.03
N ILE A 200 14.81 -6.46 -8.12
CA ILE A 200 14.89 -6.05 -6.71
C ILE A 200 14.54 -7.23 -5.80
N SER A 201 15.38 -7.48 -4.79
CA SER A 201 15.11 -8.51 -3.77
C SER A 201 13.97 -8.11 -2.82
N VAL A 202 13.43 -9.08 -2.07
CA VAL A 202 12.38 -8.85 -1.06
C VAL A 202 12.81 -7.77 -0.05
N SER A 203 14.03 -7.83 0.44
CA SER A 203 14.59 -6.82 1.37
C SER A 203 14.72 -5.44 0.74
N GLY A 204 15.05 -5.37 -0.56
CA GLY A 204 15.07 -4.12 -1.32
C GLY A 204 13.66 -3.50 -1.41
N CYS A 205 12.65 -4.30 -1.69
CA CYS A 205 11.25 -3.86 -1.68
C CYS A 205 10.82 -3.31 -0.31
N CYS A 206 11.25 -3.95 0.79
CA CYS A 206 11.00 -3.44 2.15
C CYS A 206 11.58 -2.03 2.35
N GLY A 207 12.83 -1.81 1.94
CA GLY A 207 13.48 -0.50 2.03
C GLY A 207 12.76 0.58 1.22
N ILE A 208 12.35 0.24 0.00
CA ILE A 208 11.60 1.16 -0.87
C ILE A 208 10.23 1.51 -0.27
N MET A 209 9.53 0.55 0.32
CA MET A 209 8.25 0.80 0.99
C MET A 209 8.38 1.75 2.17
N ILE A 210 9.44 1.61 2.98
CA ILE A 210 9.74 2.56 4.06
C ILE A 210 10.02 3.95 3.49
N LEU A 211 10.79 4.04 2.41
CA LEU A 211 11.08 5.31 1.74
C LEU A 211 9.80 6.02 1.26
N PHE A 212 8.89 5.31 0.59
CA PHE A 212 7.60 5.87 0.16
C PHE A 212 6.75 6.34 1.34
N THR A 213 6.72 5.56 2.42
CA THR A 213 6.01 5.96 3.65
C THR A 213 6.57 7.27 4.20
N CYS A 214 7.90 7.42 4.27
CA CYS A 214 8.55 8.66 4.71
C CYS A 214 8.26 9.84 3.77
N ILE A 215 8.24 9.61 2.45
CA ILE A 215 7.92 10.65 1.46
C ILE A 215 6.49 11.15 1.66
N PHE A 216 5.49 10.25 1.72
CA PHE A 216 4.10 10.65 1.92
C PHE A 216 3.86 11.29 3.30
N ALA A 217 4.51 10.79 4.35
CA ALA A 217 4.48 11.41 5.68
C ALA A 217 5.05 12.83 5.65
N SER A 218 6.14 13.06 4.91
CA SER A 218 6.74 14.38 4.72
C SER A 218 5.80 15.31 3.94
N PHE A 219 5.14 14.83 2.89
CA PHE A 219 4.14 15.60 2.15
C PHE A 219 2.97 16.01 3.04
N PHE A 220 2.45 15.10 3.86
CA PHE A 220 1.39 15.40 4.82
C PHE A 220 1.84 16.47 5.81
N TYR A 221 3.04 16.33 6.40
CA TYR A 221 3.59 17.32 7.31
C TYR A 221 3.74 18.72 6.67
N LEU A 222 4.27 18.78 5.45
CA LEU A 222 4.43 20.03 4.71
C LEU A 222 3.07 20.64 4.37
N ALA A 223 2.09 19.83 3.98
CA ALA A 223 0.74 20.30 3.70
C ALA A 223 0.10 20.96 4.93
N ILE A 224 0.18 20.31 6.11
CA ILE A 224 -0.33 20.89 7.36
C ILE A 224 0.39 22.19 7.73
N ARG A 225 1.68 22.30 7.43
CA ARG A 225 2.48 23.45 7.80
C ARG A 225 2.22 24.67 6.92
N TYR A 226 2.04 24.48 5.61
CA TYR A 226 2.03 25.57 4.62
C TYR A 226 0.67 25.85 4.01
N ILE A 227 -0.26 24.88 4.01
CA ILE A 227 -1.57 25.07 3.41
C ILE A 227 -2.55 25.49 4.49
N ASP A 228 -3.07 26.70 4.39
CA ASP A 228 -4.09 27.27 5.27
C ASP A 228 -5.33 27.59 4.40
N PHE A 229 -6.48 27.00 4.73
CA PHE A 229 -7.75 27.26 4.05
C PHE A 229 -8.65 28.23 4.82
N GLU A 230 -8.18 28.84 5.90
CA GLU A 230 -8.92 29.90 6.57
C GLU A 230 -8.86 31.18 5.72
N GLU A 231 -9.95 31.48 5.02
CA GLU A 231 -10.23 32.85 4.61
C GLU A 231 -10.52 33.66 5.88
N ARG A 232 -9.63 34.63 6.18
CA ARG A 232 -9.84 35.62 7.26
C ARG A 232 -10.96 36.58 6.90
#